data_2f98442cac7f0a13546c7c32c6559725
#
_entry.id   2f98442cac7f0a13546c7c32c6559725
#
_cell.length_a   1.000
_cell.length_b   1.000
_cell.length_c   1.000
_cell.angle_alpha   90.00
_cell.angle_beta   90.00
_cell.angle_gamma   90.00
#
_symmetry.space_group_name_H-M   'P 1'
#
loop_
_entity.id
_entity.type
_entity.pdbx_description
1 polymer ?
#
loop_
_entity_poly.entity_id
_entity_poly.type
_entity_poly.pdbx_seq_one_letter_code
_entity_poly.pdbx_strand_id
1 'polypeptide(L)'
;MPDTTMTAAPPSFRVGAVFGRSFELLFRDFGKFFGLSLLSYAPFLLAPFLLPTIVAGGAQLGLVGGVPPGRIIAGWAGGIALLWMLLSVLCRAIILYGAFEQMRGKSFAVGESVKRGLARFFPILGLILCMAFGAGLASLLFLVPGIIVILMWYVAVPVCIVEGRGPIASLGRSRELTKGSRWKLFGIVIVITVASFLVEVIVQFIFFATAGKLLAGTATFLCLALIAAYQSILAAVVYHDLRVAREGIDVDRIAAVFD
;
A
#
# COMPACT_ATOMS: atom_id res chain seq x y z
N MET A 1 25.21 -37.36 -29.86
CA MET A 1 25.08 -36.95 -28.45
C MET A 1 23.86 -36.07 -28.38
N PRO A 2 22.77 -36.46 -27.74
CA PRO A 2 21.57 -35.63 -27.64
C PRO A 2 21.80 -34.57 -26.57
N ASP A 3 21.68 -33.34 -27.02
CA ASP A 3 21.78 -32.09 -26.23
C ASP A 3 20.59 -32.04 -25.25
N THR A 4 20.85 -32.44 -24.01
CA THR A 4 19.92 -32.30 -22.91
C THR A 4 19.92 -30.85 -22.44
N THR A 5 19.33 -29.97 -23.22
CA THR A 5 18.90 -28.66 -22.71
C THR A 5 17.85 -28.90 -21.63
N MET A 6 18.28 -29.00 -20.38
CA MET A 6 17.39 -28.93 -19.24
C MET A 6 16.66 -27.60 -19.31
N THR A 7 15.44 -27.62 -19.83
CA THR A 7 14.47 -26.53 -19.68
C THR A 7 14.19 -26.41 -18.18
N ALA A 8 14.90 -25.49 -17.52
CA ALA A 8 14.60 -25.17 -16.13
C ALA A 8 13.12 -24.79 -16.03
N ALA A 9 12.39 -25.55 -15.23
CA ALA A 9 10.98 -25.26 -14.99
C ALA A 9 10.82 -23.80 -14.53
N PRO A 10 9.82 -23.06 -15.03
CA PRO A 10 9.65 -21.66 -14.65
C PRO A 10 9.58 -21.54 -13.13
N PRO A 11 10.24 -20.53 -12.53
CA PRO A 11 10.31 -20.38 -11.09
C PRO A 11 8.89 -20.33 -10.52
N SER A 12 8.57 -21.30 -9.68
CA SER A 12 7.24 -21.42 -9.07
C SER A 12 7.06 -20.30 -8.05
N PHE A 13 5.96 -19.55 -8.15
CA PHE A 13 5.55 -18.57 -7.14
C PHE A 13 5.50 -19.22 -5.75
N ARG A 14 6.44 -18.86 -4.87
CA ARG A 14 6.61 -19.42 -3.52
C ARG A 14 6.26 -18.36 -2.48
N VAL A 15 5.20 -18.59 -1.71
CA VAL A 15 4.70 -17.65 -0.68
C VAL A 15 5.79 -17.25 0.33
N GLY A 16 6.55 -18.24 0.85
CA GLY A 16 7.61 -17.95 1.83
C GLY A 16 8.74 -17.06 1.29
N ALA A 17 9.11 -17.25 0.01
CA ALA A 17 10.15 -16.42 -0.63
C ALA A 17 9.68 -14.96 -0.78
N VAL A 18 8.40 -14.74 -1.07
CA VAL A 18 7.80 -13.40 -1.17
C VAL A 18 7.94 -12.63 0.15
N PHE A 19 7.60 -13.28 1.28
CA PHE A 19 7.73 -12.64 2.59
C PHE A 19 9.19 -12.32 2.92
N GLY A 20 10.12 -13.27 2.70
CA GLY A 20 11.55 -13.06 2.96
C GLY A 20 12.13 -11.90 2.17
N ARG A 21 11.89 -11.86 0.85
CA ARG A 21 12.32 -10.73 -0.01
C ARG A 21 11.71 -9.40 0.42
N SER A 22 10.45 -9.39 0.81
CA SER A 22 9.79 -8.16 1.25
C SER A 22 10.41 -7.61 2.54
N PHE A 23 10.80 -8.47 3.47
CA PHE A 23 11.55 -8.07 4.67
C PHE A 23 12.95 -7.56 4.33
N GLU A 24 13.69 -8.25 3.46
CA GLU A 24 15.02 -7.83 3.03
C GLU A 24 14.99 -6.43 2.40
N LEU A 25 14.05 -6.19 1.47
CA LEU A 25 13.87 -4.88 0.83
C LEU A 25 13.51 -3.79 1.85
N LEU A 26 12.62 -4.09 2.81
CA LEU A 26 12.25 -3.14 3.84
C LEU A 26 13.46 -2.71 4.68
N PHE A 27 14.28 -3.69 5.12
CA PHE A 27 15.42 -3.39 6.00
C PHE A 27 16.59 -2.74 5.27
N ARG A 28 16.73 -2.94 3.96
CA ARG A 28 17.80 -2.32 3.15
C ARG A 28 17.75 -0.80 3.17
N ASP A 29 16.55 -0.20 3.11
CA ASP A 29 16.33 1.26 3.14
C ASP A 29 15.21 1.61 4.14
N PHE A 30 15.25 0.98 5.33
CA PHE A 30 14.19 1.08 6.35
C PHE A 30 13.76 2.52 6.63
N GLY A 31 14.71 3.42 6.86
CA GLY A 31 14.41 4.81 7.19
C GLY A 31 13.62 5.54 6.10
N LYS A 32 13.91 5.27 4.82
CA LYS A 32 13.21 5.89 3.70
C LYS A 32 11.78 5.36 3.57
N PHE A 33 11.60 4.04 3.61
CA PHE A 33 10.28 3.41 3.49
C PHE A 33 9.39 3.73 4.69
N PHE A 34 9.94 3.61 5.90
CA PHE A 34 9.20 3.93 7.11
C PHE A 34 8.87 5.42 7.21
N GLY A 35 9.81 6.31 6.90
CA GLY A 35 9.61 7.76 6.92
C GLY A 35 8.53 8.21 5.92
N LEU A 36 8.53 7.68 4.70
CA LEU A 36 7.49 7.95 3.71
C LEU A 36 6.12 7.43 4.15
N SER A 37 6.09 6.24 4.75
CA SER A 37 4.84 5.69 5.27
C SER A 37 4.35 6.50 6.47
N LEU A 38 5.24 6.89 7.38
CA LEU A 38 4.90 7.73 8.52
C LEU A 38 4.37 9.10 8.09
N LEU A 39 4.92 9.68 7.03
CA LEU A 39 4.42 10.92 6.44
C LEU A 39 2.95 10.81 6.04
N SER A 40 2.49 9.65 5.56
CA SER A 40 1.08 9.45 5.24
C SER A 40 0.15 9.57 6.45
N TYR A 41 0.64 9.26 7.65
CA TYR A 41 -0.11 9.36 8.91
C TYR A 41 0.06 10.71 9.61
N ALA A 42 0.90 11.61 9.09
CA ALA A 42 1.11 12.94 9.68
C ALA A 42 -0.18 13.71 9.98
N PRO A 43 -1.24 13.70 9.13
CA PRO A 43 -2.50 14.37 9.44
C PRO A 43 -3.14 13.91 10.75
N PHE A 44 -3.07 12.62 11.05
CA PHE A 44 -3.63 12.07 12.30
C PHE A 44 -2.73 12.36 13.52
N LEU A 45 -1.41 12.34 13.33
CA LEU A 45 -0.47 12.66 14.40
C LEU A 45 -0.54 14.13 14.81
N LEU A 46 -0.80 15.02 13.86
CA LEU A 46 -0.88 16.46 14.09
C LEU A 46 -2.30 16.91 14.52
N ALA A 47 -3.34 16.14 14.22
CA ALA A 47 -4.73 16.48 14.51
C ALA A 47 -4.98 16.85 15.99
N PRO A 48 -4.51 16.09 17.00
CA PRO A 48 -4.74 16.43 18.41
C PRO A 48 -4.19 17.78 18.83
N PHE A 49 -3.14 18.26 18.16
CA PHE A 49 -2.50 19.53 18.45
C PHE A 49 -3.12 20.69 17.66
N LEU A 50 -3.48 20.47 16.41
CA LEU A 50 -3.97 21.51 15.50
C LEU A 50 -5.49 21.75 15.66
N LEU A 51 -6.28 20.70 15.88
CA LEU A 51 -7.74 20.84 15.98
C LEU A 51 -8.21 21.81 17.06
N PRO A 52 -7.72 21.76 18.31
CA PRO A 52 -8.15 22.69 19.35
C PRO A 52 -7.85 24.16 19.00
N THR A 53 -6.67 24.43 18.42
CA THR A 53 -6.25 25.79 18.05
C THR A 53 -7.06 26.34 16.88
N ILE A 54 -7.35 25.51 15.88
CA ILE A 54 -8.16 25.90 14.71
C ILE A 54 -9.62 26.15 15.11
N VAL A 55 -10.21 25.27 15.94
CA VAL A 55 -11.59 25.44 16.42
C VAL A 55 -11.71 26.68 17.28
N ALA A 56 -10.77 26.93 18.20
CA ALA A 56 -10.75 28.12 19.04
C ALA A 56 -10.60 29.41 18.20
N GLY A 57 -9.67 29.43 17.25
CA GLY A 57 -9.47 30.55 16.33
C GLY A 57 -10.70 30.82 15.45
N GLY A 58 -11.32 29.78 14.91
CA GLY A 58 -12.54 29.89 14.12
C GLY A 58 -13.73 30.45 14.93
N ALA A 59 -13.82 30.06 16.21
CA ALA A 59 -14.84 30.61 17.12
C ALA A 59 -14.61 32.11 17.41
N GLN A 60 -13.35 32.53 17.63
CA GLN A 60 -12.99 33.94 17.83
C GLN A 60 -13.29 34.80 16.59
N LEU A 61 -13.11 34.26 15.40
CA LEU A 61 -13.39 34.94 14.13
C LEU A 61 -14.87 34.89 13.72
N GLY A 62 -15.74 34.30 14.53
CA GLY A 62 -17.18 34.16 14.24
C GLY A 62 -17.50 33.18 13.09
N LEU A 63 -16.49 32.46 12.55
CA LEU A 63 -16.65 31.57 11.41
C LEU A 63 -17.45 30.28 11.74
N VAL A 64 -17.52 29.94 13.03
CA VAL A 64 -18.20 28.73 13.52
C VAL A 64 -19.42 29.07 14.39
N GLY A 65 -19.82 30.34 14.45
CA GLY A 65 -21.00 30.79 15.20
C GLY A 65 -22.27 30.10 14.70
N GLY A 66 -23.05 29.54 15.64
CA GLY A 66 -24.32 28.86 15.32
C GLY A 66 -24.18 27.43 14.74
N VAL A 67 -22.96 26.93 14.49
CA VAL A 67 -22.75 25.55 14.05
C VAL A 67 -22.60 24.64 15.27
N PRO A 68 -23.37 23.55 15.38
CA PRO A 68 -23.21 22.58 16.47
C PRO A 68 -21.79 22.01 16.50
N PRO A 69 -21.15 21.88 17.68
CA PRO A 69 -19.76 21.38 17.79
C PRO A 69 -19.55 20.03 17.09
N GLY A 70 -20.52 19.14 17.12
CA GLY A 70 -20.45 17.85 16.44
C GLY A 70 -20.32 17.95 14.91
N ARG A 71 -20.92 18.96 14.27
CA ARG A 71 -20.78 19.18 12.82
C ARG A 71 -19.39 19.74 12.47
N ILE A 72 -18.86 20.60 13.34
CA ILE A 72 -17.50 21.11 13.16
C ILE A 72 -16.49 19.96 13.26
N ILE A 73 -16.59 19.13 14.30
CA ILE A 73 -15.71 17.97 14.50
C ILE A 73 -15.86 16.99 13.32
N ALA A 74 -17.08 16.70 12.86
CA ALA A 74 -17.30 15.80 11.72
C ALA A 74 -16.69 16.35 10.43
N GLY A 75 -16.81 17.64 10.16
CA GLY A 75 -16.20 18.30 8.99
C GLY A 75 -14.67 18.19 9.01
N TRP A 76 -14.05 18.46 10.15
CA TRP A 76 -12.61 18.33 10.31
C TRP A 76 -12.12 16.88 10.20
N ALA A 77 -12.83 15.94 10.81
CA ALA A 77 -12.53 14.51 10.69
C ALA A 77 -12.58 14.06 9.21
N GLY A 78 -13.58 14.50 8.46
CA GLY A 78 -13.68 14.26 7.03
C GLY A 78 -12.53 14.86 6.23
N GLY A 79 -12.15 16.11 6.53
CA GLY A 79 -11.01 16.78 5.89
C GLY A 79 -9.68 16.08 6.18
N ILE A 80 -9.44 15.69 7.42
CA ILE A 80 -8.25 14.93 7.83
C ILE A 80 -8.21 13.57 7.15
N ALA A 81 -9.34 12.86 7.10
CA ALA A 81 -9.44 11.58 6.43
C ALA A 81 -9.17 11.69 4.92
N LEU A 82 -9.69 12.72 4.26
CA LEU A 82 -9.44 13.00 2.85
C LEU A 82 -7.95 13.30 2.62
N LEU A 83 -7.35 14.18 3.42
CA LEU A 83 -5.92 14.51 3.32
C LEU A 83 -5.05 13.26 3.52
N TRP A 84 -5.38 12.45 4.53
CA TRP A 84 -4.71 11.16 4.75
C TRP A 84 -4.84 10.23 3.55
N MET A 85 -6.05 10.11 2.98
CA MET A 85 -6.28 9.27 1.80
C MET A 85 -5.40 9.72 0.63
N LEU A 86 -5.39 11.00 0.31
CA LEU A 86 -4.59 11.55 -0.79
C LEU A 86 -3.08 11.35 -0.56
N LEU A 87 -2.62 11.64 0.65
CA LEU A 87 -1.22 11.50 1.02
C LEU A 87 -0.79 10.02 1.04
N SER A 88 -1.65 9.12 1.53
CA SER A 88 -1.38 7.68 1.53
C SER A 88 -1.26 7.10 0.13
N VAL A 89 -2.08 7.55 -0.82
CA VAL A 89 -1.99 7.16 -2.24
C VAL A 89 -0.63 7.54 -2.81
N LEU A 90 -0.21 8.78 -2.56
CA LEU A 90 1.08 9.29 -3.04
C LEU A 90 2.26 8.54 -2.40
N CYS A 91 2.27 8.42 -1.07
CA CYS A 91 3.34 7.72 -0.36
C CYS A 91 3.46 6.25 -0.77
N ARG A 92 2.34 5.54 -0.92
CA ARG A 92 2.34 4.15 -1.42
C ARG A 92 2.90 4.04 -2.82
N ALA A 93 2.58 4.97 -3.73
CA ALA A 93 3.14 5.01 -5.07
C ALA A 93 4.66 5.18 -5.05
N ILE A 94 5.16 6.07 -4.20
CA ILE A 94 6.61 6.33 -4.03
C ILE A 94 7.31 5.10 -3.46
N ILE A 95 6.75 4.48 -2.42
CA ILE A 95 7.29 3.26 -1.80
C ILE A 95 7.35 2.12 -2.82
N LEU A 96 6.25 1.89 -3.55
CA LEU A 96 6.18 0.88 -4.60
C LEU A 96 7.28 1.09 -5.65
N TYR A 97 7.42 2.32 -6.14
CA TYR A 97 8.44 2.65 -7.13
C TYR A 97 9.85 2.42 -6.58
N GLY A 98 10.12 2.86 -5.33
CA GLY A 98 11.40 2.62 -4.66
C GLY A 98 11.71 1.14 -4.48
N ALA A 99 10.71 0.31 -4.15
CA ALA A 99 10.88 -1.14 -4.05
C ALA A 99 11.25 -1.76 -5.41
N PHE A 100 10.67 -1.29 -6.52
CA PHE A 100 11.06 -1.74 -7.86
C PHE A 100 12.49 -1.31 -8.25
N GLU A 101 12.91 -0.12 -7.89
CA GLU A 101 14.29 0.32 -8.12
C GLU A 101 15.29 -0.56 -7.38
N GLN A 102 14.99 -0.89 -6.11
CA GLN A 102 15.83 -1.79 -5.33
C GLN A 102 15.88 -3.22 -5.90
N MET A 103 14.75 -3.75 -6.39
CA MET A 103 14.71 -5.06 -7.05
C MET A 103 15.56 -5.10 -8.33
N ARG A 104 15.77 -3.93 -8.98
CA ARG A 104 16.68 -3.77 -10.13
C ARG A 104 18.12 -3.48 -9.74
N GLY A 105 18.49 -3.65 -8.47
CA GLY A 105 19.85 -3.39 -7.99
C GLY A 105 20.22 -1.90 -7.87
N LYS A 106 19.28 -0.97 -8.14
CA LYS A 106 19.51 0.47 -8.01
C LYS A 106 19.26 0.96 -6.58
N SER A 107 19.94 2.04 -6.21
CA SER A 107 19.66 2.70 -4.93
C SER A 107 18.31 3.42 -4.98
N PHE A 108 17.54 3.36 -3.90
CA PHE A 108 16.27 4.09 -3.79
C PHE A 108 16.50 5.61 -3.79
N ALA A 109 16.25 6.26 -4.92
CA ALA A 109 16.30 7.70 -5.10
C ALA A 109 14.93 8.31 -4.80
N VAL A 110 14.76 8.89 -3.61
CA VAL A 110 13.47 9.45 -3.15
C VAL A 110 12.95 10.52 -4.10
N GLY A 111 13.81 11.45 -4.56
CA GLY A 111 13.42 12.55 -5.45
C GLY A 111 12.83 12.09 -6.77
N GLU A 112 13.44 11.09 -7.43
CA GLU A 112 12.92 10.54 -8.68
C GLU A 112 11.63 9.76 -8.45
N SER A 113 11.55 9.02 -7.36
CA SER A 113 10.34 8.27 -6.98
C SER A 113 9.17 9.19 -6.68
N VAL A 114 9.41 10.35 -6.03
CA VAL A 114 8.40 11.40 -5.80
C VAL A 114 7.91 11.98 -7.12
N LYS A 115 8.82 12.35 -8.04
CA LYS A 115 8.46 12.89 -9.37
C LYS A 115 7.57 11.92 -10.14
N ARG A 116 7.91 10.64 -10.14
CA ARG A 116 7.13 9.60 -10.82
C ARG A 116 5.81 9.30 -10.10
N GLY A 117 5.81 9.29 -8.76
CA GLY A 117 4.59 9.13 -7.96
C GLY A 117 3.58 10.26 -8.23
N LEU A 118 4.04 11.51 -8.26
CA LEU A 118 3.22 12.68 -8.61
C LEU A 118 2.67 12.60 -10.03
N ALA A 119 3.49 12.23 -11.01
CA ALA A 119 3.06 12.08 -12.40
C ALA A 119 1.95 11.02 -12.57
N ARG A 120 1.88 10.03 -11.68
CA ARG A 120 0.89 8.94 -11.70
C ARG A 120 -0.21 9.10 -10.65
N PHE A 121 -0.21 10.19 -9.90
CA PHE A 121 -1.15 10.41 -8.79
C PHE A 121 -2.62 10.27 -9.21
N PHE A 122 -3.04 11.00 -10.24
CA PHE A 122 -4.43 10.96 -10.71
C PHE A 122 -4.86 9.58 -11.28
N PRO A 123 -4.06 8.90 -12.12
CA PRO A 123 -4.36 7.52 -12.52
C PRO A 123 -4.50 6.56 -11.34
N ILE A 124 -3.62 6.64 -10.34
CA ILE A 124 -3.68 5.77 -9.16
C ILE A 124 -4.89 6.11 -8.30
N LEU A 125 -5.19 7.39 -8.09
CA LEU A 125 -6.37 7.83 -7.37
C LEU A 125 -7.65 7.30 -8.04
N GLY A 126 -7.78 7.47 -9.35
CA GLY A 126 -8.90 6.92 -10.13
C GLY A 126 -8.99 5.39 -10.03
N LEU A 127 -7.85 4.70 -10.08
CA LEU A 127 -7.79 3.25 -9.89
C LEU A 127 -8.32 2.84 -8.50
N ILE A 128 -7.86 3.49 -7.43
CA ILE A 128 -8.29 3.18 -6.06
C ILE A 128 -9.79 3.43 -5.89
N LEU A 129 -10.32 4.51 -6.46
CA LEU A 129 -11.76 4.77 -6.45
C LEU A 129 -12.54 3.69 -7.19
N CYS A 130 -12.08 3.27 -8.37
CA CYS A 130 -12.69 2.15 -9.10
C CYS A 130 -12.63 0.84 -8.30
N MET A 131 -11.49 0.56 -7.65
CA MET A 131 -11.33 -0.62 -6.80
C MET A 131 -12.27 -0.57 -5.59
N ALA A 132 -12.33 0.56 -4.89
CA ALA A 132 -13.20 0.75 -3.73
C ALA A 132 -14.68 0.58 -4.09
N PHE A 133 -15.11 1.20 -5.19
CA PHE A 133 -16.49 1.09 -5.67
C PHE A 133 -16.82 -0.34 -6.11
N GLY A 134 -15.95 -0.96 -6.94
CA GLY A 134 -16.20 -2.29 -7.46
C GLY A 134 -16.13 -3.39 -6.38
N ALA A 135 -15.13 -3.31 -5.47
CA ALA A 135 -15.03 -4.24 -4.35
C ALA A 135 -16.16 -4.02 -3.33
N GLY A 136 -16.52 -2.76 -3.07
CA GLY A 136 -17.65 -2.40 -2.19
C GLY A 136 -18.97 -2.95 -2.71
N LEU A 137 -19.26 -2.76 -3.99
CA LEU A 137 -20.48 -3.28 -4.62
C LEU A 137 -20.50 -4.81 -4.62
N ALA A 138 -19.39 -5.45 -4.90
CA ALA A 138 -19.27 -6.90 -4.85
C ALA A 138 -19.49 -7.45 -3.43
N SER A 139 -18.94 -6.76 -2.41
CA SER A 139 -19.10 -7.12 -1.00
C SER A 139 -20.50 -6.89 -0.48
N LEU A 140 -21.22 -5.92 -1.04
CA LEU A 140 -22.63 -5.64 -0.69
C LEU A 140 -23.53 -6.78 -1.15
N LEU A 141 -23.22 -7.42 -2.29
CA LEU A 141 -23.96 -8.60 -2.74
C LEU A 141 -23.68 -9.81 -1.82
N PHE A 142 -22.40 -10.14 -1.64
CA PHE A 142 -21.93 -11.20 -0.73
C PHE A 142 -20.46 -11.02 -0.41
N LEU A 143 -20.03 -11.46 0.78
CA LEU A 143 -18.65 -11.38 1.24
C LEU A 143 -17.67 -12.12 0.28
N VAL A 144 -18.05 -13.30 -0.21
CA VAL A 144 -17.21 -14.14 -1.08
C VAL A 144 -16.87 -13.47 -2.41
N PRO A 145 -17.82 -12.92 -3.20
CA PRO A 145 -17.52 -12.14 -4.38
C PRO A 145 -16.60 -10.94 -4.10
N GLY A 146 -16.80 -10.24 -2.97
CA GLY A 146 -15.94 -9.14 -2.56
C GLY A 146 -14.48 -9.56 -2.39
N ILE A 147 -14.22 -10.65 -1.68
CA ILE A 147 -12.89 -11.22 -1.51
C ILE A 147 -12.26 -11.60 -2.87
N ILE A 148 -13.03 -12.24 -3.75
CA ILE A 148 -12.55 -12.62 -5.09
C ILE A 148 -12.11 -11.38 -5.89
N VAL A 149 -12.89 -10.31 -5.85
CA VAL A 149 -12.57 -9.04 -6.53
C VAL A 149 -11.31 -8.39 -5.96
N ILE A 150 -11.16 -8.34 -4.63
CA ILE A 150 -9.96 -7.83 -3.97
C ILE A 150 -8.71 -8.64 -4.41
N LEU A 151 -8.80 -9.96 -4.44
CA LEU A 151 -7.69 -10.82 -4.88
C LEU A 151 -7.35 -10.63 -6.36
N MET A 152 -8.38 -10.45 -7.22
CA MET A 152 -8.19 -10.17 -8.64
C MET A 152 -7.45 -8.86 -8.87
N TRP A 153 -7.68 -7.86 -8.06
CA TRP A 153 -7.13 -6.51 -8.19
C TRP A 153 -5.95 -6.23 -7.26
N TYR A 154 -5.44 -7.24 -6.57
CA TYR A 154 -4.37 -7.10 -5.59
C TYR A 154 -3.12 -6.39 -6.13
N VAL A 155 -2.75 -6.68 -7.37
CA VAL A 155 -1.57 -6.08 -8.03
C VAL A 155 -1.93 -4.96 -9.01
N ALA A 156 -3.16 -4.43 -8.99
CA ALA A 156 -3.58 -3.38 -9.92
C ALA A 156 -2.79 -2.07 -9.73
N VAL A 157 -2.46 -1.71 -8.49
CA VAL A 157 -1.66 -0.50 -8.20
C VAL A 157 -0.22 -0.64 -8.73
N PRO A 158 0.53 -1.73 -8.45
CA PRO A 158 1.81 -2.00 -9.11
C PRO A 158 1.74 -1.95 -10.65
N VAL A 159 0.73 -2.58 -11.24
CA VAL A 159 0.52 -2.54 -12.71
C VAL A 159 0.38 -1.10 -13.23
N CYS A 160 -0.45 -0.29 -12.57
CA CYS A 160 -0.67 1.11 -12.95
C CYS A 160 0.63 1.92 -12.92
N ILE A 161 1.47 1.68 -11.90
CA ILE A 161 2.73 2.41 -11.71
C ILE A 161 3.80 1.95 -12.69
N VAL A 162 3.99 0.64 -12.85
CA VAL A 162 5.11 0.06 -13.60
C VAL A 162 4.82 0.02 -15.10
N GLU A 163 3.62 -0.47 -15.48
CA GLU A 163 3.24 -0.57 -16.89
C GLU A 163 2.67 0.74 -17.45
N GLY A 164 2.43 1.73 -16.60
CA GLY A 164 1.94 3.04 -17.01
C GLY A 164 0.51 3.06 -17.57
N ARG A 165 -0.26 2.02 -17.32
CA ARG A 165 -1.63 1.84 -17.84
C ARG A 165 -2.63 2.75 -17.10
N GLY A 166 -3.73 3.05 -17.78
CA GLY A 166 -4.87 3.72 -17.14
C GLY A 166 -5.59 2.83 -16.12
N PRO A 167 -6.50 3.40 -15.29
CA PRO A 167 -7.16 2.70 -14.19
C PRO A 167 -7.83 1.38 -14.61
N ILE A 168 -8.72 1.41 -15.60
CA ILE A 168 -9.49 0.25 -16.04
C ILE A 168 -8.58 -0.82 -16.68
N ALA A 169 -7.62 -0.40 -17.49
CA ALA A 169 -6.66 -1.31 -18.11
C ALA A 169 -5.78 -2.01 -17.06
N SER A 170 -5.44 -1.32 -15.96
CA SER A 170 -4.69 -1.89 -14.83
C SER A 170 -5.51 -2.97 -14.08
N LEU A 171 -6.82 -2.78 -13.91
CA LEU A 171 -7.71 -3.79 -13.33
C LEU A 171 -7.77 -5.05 -14.20
N GLY A 172 -7.93 -4.90 -15.52
CA GLY A 172 -7.91 -6.01 -16.47
C GLY A 172 -6.60 -6.79 -16.41
N ARG A 173 -5.48 -6.08 -16.44
CA ARG A 173 -4.14 -6.66 -16.37
C ARG A 173 -3.87 -7.38 -15.04
N SER A 174 -4.28 -6.80 -13.92
CA SER A 174 -4.18 -7.42 -12.60
C SER A 174 -4.96 -8.75 -12.55
N ARG A 175 -6.19 -8.76 -13.12
CA ARG A 175 -7.01 -9.98 -13.23
C ARG A 175 -6.29 -11.08 -14.02
N GLU A 176 -5.59 -10.75 -15.10
CA GLU A 176 -4.82 -11.70 -15.91
C GLU A 176 -3.63 -12.26 -15.13
N LEU A 177 -2.84 -11.40 -14.48
CA LEU A 177 -1.66 -11.80 -13.70
C LEU A 177 -2.03 -12.70 -12.51
N THR A 178 -3.14 -12.43 -11.84
CA THR A 178 -3.57 -13.18 -10.66
C THR A 178 -4.30 -14.48 -10.98
N LYS A 179 -4.72 -14.69 -12.24
CA LYS A 179 -5.43 -15.91 -12.67
C LYS A 179 -4.55 -17.15 -12.42
N GLY A 180 -5.07 -18.17 -11.73
CA GLY A 180 -4.34 -19.40 -11.37
C GLY A 180 -3.52 -19.31 -10.07
N SER A 181 -3.22 -18.10 -9.57
CA SER A 181 -2.47 -17.91 -8.31
C SER A 181 -3.32 -17.33 -7.16
N ARG A 182 -4.64 -17.22 -7.37
CA ARG A 182 -5.54 -16.56 -6.40
C ARG A 182 -5.54 -17.20 -5.02
N TRP A 183 -5.45 -18.53 -4.93
CA TRP A 183 -5.37 -19.24 -3.65
C TRP A 183 -4.07 -18.92 -2.88
N LYS A 184 -2.95 -18.80 -3.60
CA LYS A 184 -1.67 -18.40 -3.00
C LYS A 184 -1.74 -16.94 -2.53
N LEU A 185 -2.34 -16.05 -3.33
CA LEU A 185 -2.58 -14.66 -2.94
C LEU A 185 -3.51 -14.56 -1.74
N PHE A 186 -4.57 -15.36 -1.69
CA PHE A 186 -5.47 -15.43 -0.55
C PHE A 186 -4.72 -15.81 0.73
N GLY A 187 -3.82 -16.81 0.66
CA GLY A 187 -2.94 -17.16 1.78
C GLY A 187 -2.05 -15.99 2.21
N ILE A 188 -1.42 -15.26 1.27
CA ILE A 188 -0.61 -14.08 1.58
C ILE A 188 -1.45 -13.00 2.26
N VAL A 189 -2.62 -12.69 1.72
CA VAL A 189 -3.52 -11.67 2.27
C VAL A 189 -4.00 -12.04 3.67
N ILE A 190 -4.38 -13.30 3.92
CA ILE A 190 -4.77 -13.75 5.25
C ILE A 190 -3.60 -13.62 6.23
N VAL A 191 -2.42 -14.14 5.89
CA VAL A 191 -1.27 -14.11 6.78
C VAL A 191 -0.92 -12.66 7.17
N ILE A 192 -0.84 -11.75 6.20
CA ILE A 192 -0.50 -10.36 6.49
C ILE A 192 -1.62 -9.65 7.27
N THR A 193 -2.89 -9.94 6.98
CA THR A 193 -4.02 -9.34 7.69
C THR A 193 -4.07 -9.81 9.14
N VAL A 194 -3.93 -11.11 9.39
CA VAL A 194 -3.91 -11.67 10.75
C VAL A 194 -2.70 -11.18 11.52
N ALA A 195 -1.51 -11.20 10.91
CA ALA A 195 -0.31 -10.69 11.56
C ALA A 195 -0.43 -9.20 11.91
N SER A 196 -0.95 -8.38 10.99
CA SER A 196 -1.17 -6.95 11.24
C SER A 196 -2.17 -6.71 12.37
N PHE A 197 -3.28 -7.45 12.36
CA PHE A 197 -4.31 -7.37 13.40
C PHE A 197 -3.75 -7.77 14.78
N LEU A 198 -2.98 -8.86 14.86
CA LEU A 198 -2.37 -9.31 16.13
C LEU A 198 -1.38 -8.26 16.65
N VAL A 199 -0.53 -7.70 15.79
CA VAL A 199 0.40 -6.63 16.18
C VAL A 199 -0.36 -5.43 16.72
N GLU A 200 -1.43 -5.00 16.03
CA GLU A 200 -2.25 -3.86 16.46
C GLU A 200 -2.91 -4.12 17.82
N VAL A 201 -3.52 -5.28 18.02
CA VAL A 201 -4.14 -5.65 19.29
C VAL A 201 -3.12 -5.68 20.43
N ILE A 202 -1.94 -6.27 20.21
CA ILE A 202 -0.87 -6.34 21.20
C ILE A 202 -0.39 -4.92 21.59
N VAL A 203 -0.15 -4.07 20.59
CA VAL A 203 0.29 -2.68 20.81
C VAL A 203 -0.78 -1.92 21.59
N GLN A 204 -2.03 -1.99 21.20
CA GLN A 204 -3.14 -1.36 21.90
C GLN A 204 -3.24 -1.83 23.34
N PHE A 205 -3.17 -3.13 23.58
CA PHE A 205 -3.26 -3.70 24.93
C PHE A 205 -2.12 -3.23 25.83
N ILE A 206 -0.87 -3.31 25.36
CA ILE A 206 0.31 -2.93 26.13
C ILE A 206 0.27 -1.42 26.48
N PHE A 207 0.10 -0.57 25.48
CA PHE A 207 0.20 0.87 25.70
C PHE A 207 -1.03 1.46 26.39
N PHE A 208 -2.23 0.89 26.17
CA PHE A 208 -3.42 1.34 26.86
C PHE A 208 -3.34 1.04 28.37
N ALA A 209 -2.81 -0.13 28.72
CA ALA A 209 -2.66 -0.55 30.11
C ALA A 209 -1.56 0.23 30.88
N THR A 210 -0.49 0.65 30.19
CA THR A 210 0.73 1.15 30.86
C THR A 210 0.97 2.63 30.70
N ALA A 211 0.60 3.25 29.57
CA ALA A 211 1.11 4.54 29.17
C ALA A 211 0.04 5.61 28.87
N GLY A 212 -1.23 5.26 28.97
CA GLY A 212 -2.35 6.16 28.70
C GLY A 212 -2.67 6.35 27.21
N LYS A 213 -3.81 6.99 26.95
CA LYS A 213 -4.42 7.09 25.59
C LYS A 213 -3.54 7.77 24.54
N LEU A 214 -2.77 8.78 24.91
CA LEU A 214 -1.95 9.53 23.96
C LEU A 214 -0.79 8.68 23.43
N LEU A 215 -0.05 8.02 24.32
CA LEU A 215 1.07 7.13 23.96
C LEU A 215 0.58 5.88 23.23
N ALA A 216 -0.57 5.33 23.63
CA ALA A 216 -1.20 4.23 22.90
C ALA A 216 -1.54 4.65 21.45
N GLY A 217 -2.11 5.81 21.25
CA GLY A 217 -2.42 6.36 19.93
C GLY A 217 -1.18 6.55 19.05
N THR A 218 -0.13 7.17 19.58
CA THR A 218 1.12 7.38 18.82
C THR A 218 1.79 6.06 18.45
N ALA A 219 1.88 5.11 19.38
CA ALA A 219 2.43 3.79 19.12
C ALA A 219 1.64 3.04 18.03
N THR A 220 0.32 3.13 18.06
CA THR A 220 -0.55 2.55 17.02
C THR A 220 -0.22 3.14 15.64
N PHE A 221 -0.11 4.46 15.50
CA PHE A 221 0.22 5.08 14.22
C PHE A 221 1.61 4.68 13.70
N LEU A 222 2.60 4.54 14.58
CA LEU A 222 3.92 4.05 14.20
C LEU A 222 3.86 2.60 13.67
N CYS A 223 3.11 1.74 14.35
CA CYS A 223 2.90 0.36 13.89
C CYS A 223 2.14 0.29 12.57
N LEU A 224 1.07 1.07 12.42
CA LEU A 224 0.31 1.15 11.17
C LEU A 224 1.18 1.65 10.01
N ALA A 225 2.05 2.64 10.25
CA ALA A 225 2.99 3.13 9.25
C ALA A 225 3.97 2.04 8.81
N LEU A 226 4.51 1.25 9.75
CA LEU A 226 5.40 0.14 9.45
C LEU A 226 4.69 -0.95 8.64
N ILE A 227 3.49 -1.32 9.05
CA ILE A 227 2.66 -2.31 8.36
C ILE A 227 2.33 -1.83 6.94
N ALA A 228 1.97 -0.54 6.75
CA ALA A 228 1.65 0.01 5.44
C ALA A 228 2.86 0.06 4.50
N ALA A 229 4.07 0.38 5.02
CA ALA A 229 5.31 0.31 4.28
C ALA A 229 5.56 -1.13 3.79
N TYR A 230 5.48 -2.09 4.69
CA TYR A 230 5.67 -3.50 4.39
C TYR A 230 4.65 -4.02 3.36
N GLN A 231 3.36 -3.72 3.52
CA GLN A 231 2.32 -4.11 2.58
C GLN A 231 2.54 -3.54 1.18
N SER A 232 3.06 -2.31 1.07
CA SER A 232 3.38 -1.70 -0.22
C SER A 232 4.53 -2.42 -0.92
N ILE A 233 5.59 -2.76 -0.18
CA ILE A 233 6.72 -3.55 -0.68
C ILE A 233 6.27 -4.96 -1.07
N LEU A 234 5.46 -5.61 -0.22
CA LEU A 234 4.91 -6.93 -0.48
C LEU A 234 4.10 -6.97 -1.79
N ALA A 235 3.28 -5.94 -2.04
CA ALA A 235 2.53 -5.84 -3.29
C ALA A 235 3.46 -5.70 -4.52
N ALA A 236 4.60 -4.99 -4.38
CA ALA A 236 5.61 -4.90 -5.44
C ALA A 236 6.27 -6.24 -5.74
N VAL A 237 6.69 -6.97 -4.69
CA VAL A 237 7.31 -8.31 -4.83
C VAL A 237 6.33 -9.32 -5.43
N VAL A 238 5.08 -9.33 -4.95
CA VAL A 238 4.02 -10.20 -5.49
C VAL A 238 3.79 -9.92 -6.97
N TYR A 239 3.70 -8.64 -7.37
CA TYR A 239 3.55 -8.28 -8.78
C TYR A 239 4.72 -8.80 -9.62
N HIS A 240 5.96 -8.57 -9.16
CA HIS A 240 7.16 -9.03 -9.85
C HIS A 240 7.14 -10.56 -10.04
N ASP A 241 6.91 -11.31 -8.97
CA ASP A 241 6.91 -12.76 -9.01
C ASP A 241 5.77 -13.34 -9.86
N LEU A 242 4.57 -12.71 -9.84
CA LEU A 242 3.46 -13.09 -10.71
C LEU A 242 3.78 -12.82 -12.18
N ARG A 243 4.46 -11.72 -12.47
CA ARG A 243 4.86 -11.37 -13.82
C ARG A 243 5.90 -12.34 -14.36
N VAL A 244 6.92 -12.66 -13.57
CA VAL A 244 7.94 -13.67 -13.92
C VAL A 244 7.30 -15.04 -14.14
N ALA A 245 6.40 -15.47 -13.26
CA ALA A 245 5.73 -16.77 -13.38
C ALA A 245 4.79 -16.87 -14.60
N ARG A 246 4.25 -15.74 -15.09
CA ARG A 246 3.30 -15.70 -16.20
C ARG A 246 3.94 -15.47 -17.56
N GLU A 247 4.91 -14.57 -17.59
CA GLU A 247 5.51 -14.10 -18.85
C GLU A 247 6.86 -14.75 -19.12
N GLY A 248 7.44 -15.45 -18.14
CA GLY A 248 8.79 -16.04 -18.25
C GLY A 248 9.88 -14.97 -18.41
N ILE A 249 9.50 -13.70 -18.22
CA ILE A 249 10.36 -12.55 -18.44
C ILE A 249 10.95 -12.16 -17.10
N ASP A 250 12.17 -12.59 -16.84
CA ASP A 250 12.98 -12.02 -15.80
C ASP A 250 13.39 -10.61 -16.26
N VAL A 251 13.03 -9.58 -15.50
CA VAL A 251 13.34 -8.18 -15.84
C VAL A 251 14.85 -7.99 -15.95
N ASP A 252 15.63 -8.83 -15.26
CA ASP A 252 17.09 -8.83 -15.30
C ASP A 252 17.63 -9.37 -16.64
N ARG A 253 16.91 -10.27 -17.32
CA ARG A 253 17.30 -10.75 -18.66
C ARG A 253 17.08 -9.73 -19.76
N ILE A 254 16.08 -8.85 -19.61
CA ILE A 254 15.86 -7.78 -20.60
C ILE A 254 16.93 -6.72 -20.46
N ALA A 255 17.38 -6.39 -19.26
CA ALA A 255 18.46 -5.45 -19.04
C ALA A 255 19.79 -5.96 -19.65
N ALA A 256 20.08 -7.27 -19.56
CA ALA A 256 21.28 -7.88 -20.10
C ALA A 256 21.31 -7.99 -21.65
N VAL A 257 20.23 -7.72 -22.34
CA VAL A 257 20.18 -7.68 -23.82
C VAL A 257 20.42 -6.26 -24.36
N PHE A 258 20.36 -5.24 -23.50
CA PHE A 258 20.57 -3.83 -23.86
C PHE A 258 21.85 -3.21 -23.29
N ASP A 259 22.65 -3.98 -22.55
CA ASP A 259 24.05 -3.71 -22.19
C ASP A 259 25.00 -4.43 -23.18
#